data_e7176538b7b3dff35258c648b98b8f6d
#
_entry.id   e7176538b7b3dff35258c648b98b8f6d
#
_cell.length_a   1.000
_cell.length_b   1.000
_cell.length_c   1.000
_cell.angle_alpha   90.00
_cell.angle_beta   90.00
_cell.angle_gamma   90.00
#
_symmetry.space_group_name_H-M   'P 1'
#
loop_
_entity.id
_entity.type
_entity.pdbx_description
1 polymer ?
#
loop_
_entity_poly.entity_id
_entity_poly.type
_entity_poly.pdbx_seq_one_letter_code
_entity_poly.pdbx_strand_id
1 'polypeptide(L)' 'MTILAYGSQGPAVSLLQAALNRGRYGALTVDGIFGRATERAVKAFQERNSLAATGIVNEKTQSRLMPLITGYD' A
#
# COMPACT_ATOMS: atom_id res chain seq x y z
N MET A 1 8.36 -12.96 0.70
CA MET A 1 7.70 -11.69 0.41
C MET A 1 7.74 -10.80 1.63
N THR A 2 8.02 -9.53 1.44
CA THR A 2 8.20 -8.61 2.56
C THR A 2 6.86 -8.04 3.00
N ILE A 3 6.57 -8.15 4.30
CA ILE A 3 5.39 -7.53 4.89
C ILE A 3 5.75 -6.10 5.27
N LEU A 4 4.95 -5.15 4.82
CA LEU A 4 5.17 -3.73 5.08
C LEU A 4 4.14 -3.20 6.06
N ALA A 5 4.57 -2.32 6.94
CA ALA A 5 3.73 -1.71 7.96
C ALA A 5 4.35 -0.40 8.40
N TYR A 6 3.66 0.31 9.28
CA TYR A 6 4.17 1.55 9.85
C TYR A 6 5.60 1.32 10.37
N GLY A 7 6.50 2.20 9.96
CA GLY A 7 7.91 2.11 10.32
C GLY A 7 8.78 1.44 9.27
N SER A 8 8.20 0.74 8.30
CA SER A 8 8.98 0.15 7.21
C SER A 8 9.58 1.24 6.33
N GLN A 9 10.75 0.96 5.76
CA GLN A 9 11.46 1.89 4.87
C GLN A 9 12.09 1.12 3.72
N GLY A 10 12.29 1.80 2.60
CA GLY A 10 13.03 1.26 1.48
C GLY A 10 12.25 1.27 0.17
N PRO A 11 12.84 0.69 -0.90
CA PRO A 11 12.23 0.70 -2.23
C PRO A 11 10.86 0.02 -2.30
N ALA A 12 10.64 -1.02 -1.50
CA ALA A 12 9.34 -1.70 -1.47
C ALA A 12 8.24 -0.76 -0.98
N VAL A 13 8.56 0.13 -0.03
CA VAL A 13 7.60 1.13 0.44
C VAL A 13 7.32 2.16 -0.64
N SER A 14 8.34 2.59 -1.38
CA SER A 14 8.16 3.52 -2.50
C SER A 14 7.23 2.92 -3.54
N LEU A 15 7.42 1.66 -3.87
CA LEU A 15 6.56 0.97 -4.83
C LEU A 15 5.10 0.89 -4.34
N LEU A 16 4.93 0.59 -3.07
CA LEU A 16 3.61 0.58 -2.44
C LEU A 16 2.94 1.95 -2.52
N GLN A 17 3.67 3.01 -2.19
CA GLN A 17 3.16 4.36 -2.22
C GLN A 17 2.72 4.76 -3.62
N ALA A 18 3.53 4.44 -4.63
CA ALA A 18 3.18 4.71 -6.02
C ALA A 18 1.92 3.94 -6.43
N ALA A 19 1.80 2.69 -6.01
CA ALA A 19 0.62 1.88 -6.32
C ALA A 19 -0.65 2.46 -5.68
N LEU A 20 -0.56 2.87 -4.42
CA LEU A 20 -1.69 3.48 -3.72
C LEU A 20 -2.13 4.79 -4.37
N ASN A 21 -1.17 5.62 -4.78
CA ASN A 21 -1.47 6.86 -5.50
C ASN A 21 -2.16 6.56 -6.83
N ARG A 22 -1.66 5.56 -7.54
CA ARG A 22 -2.23 5.15 -8.83
C ARG A 22 -3.68 4.70 -8.69
N GLY A 23 -3.99 4.00 -7.61
CA GLY A 23 -5.36 3.57 -7.32
C GLY A 23 -6.22 4.64 -6.66
N ARG A 24 -5.66 5.82 -6.42
CA ARG A 24 -6.33 6.96 -5.79
C ARG A 24 -6.75 6.68 -4.35
N TYR A 25 -5.94 5.89 -3.63
CA TYR A 25 -6.18 5.63 -2.21
C TYR A 25 -5.51 6.65 -1.31
N GLY A 26 -4.74 7.57 -1.89
CA GLY A 26 -4.10 8.66 -1.20
C GLY A 26 -3.31 9.51 -2.17
N ALA A 27 -2.83 10.66 -1.70
CA ALA A 27 -1.91 11.51 -2.43
C ALA A 27 -0.60 11.51 -1.65
N LEU A 28 0.08 10.37 -1.67
CA LEU A 28 1.26 10.14 -0.85
C LEU A 28 2.52 10.70 -1.50
N THR A 29 3.43 11.19 -0.67
CA THR A 29 4.79 11.43 -1.09
C THR A 29 5.48 10.08 -1.24
N VAL A 30 6.05 9.81 -2.40
CA VAL A 30 6.75 8.55 -2.66
C VAL A 30 8.18 8.71 -2.16
N ASP A 31 8.36 8.55 -0.86
CA ASP A 31 9.64 8.77 -0.17
C ASP A 31 10.25 7.50 0.42
N GLY A 32 9.57 6.37 0.28
CA GLY A 32 10.06 5.11 0.82
C GLY A 32 9.92 4.99 2.32
N ILE A 33 9.15 5.85 2.96
CA ILE A 33 8.93 5.83 4.40
C ILE A 33 7.46 5.55 4.68
N PHE A 34 7.19 4.45 5.36
CA PHE A 34 5.83 4.05 5.73
C PHE A 34 5.43 4.76 7.01
N GLY A 35 4.88 5.94 6.85
CA GLY A 35 4.38 6.75 7.98
C GLY A 35 2.87 6.63 8.13
N ARG A 36 2.28 7.53 8.89
CA ARG A 36 0.84 7.51 9.17
C ARG A 36 -0.02 7.72 7.93
N ALA A 37 0.42 8.58 7.02
CA ALA A 37 -0.31 8.81 5.77
C ALA A 37 -0.37 7.55 4.92
N THR A 38 0.74 6.84 4.80
CA THR A 38 0.79 5.57 4.08
C THR A 38 -0.08 4.53 4.76
N GLU A 39 -0.03 4.45 6.09
CA GLU A 39 -0.87 3.53 6.86
C GLU A 39 -2.36 3.76 6.59
N ARG A 40 -2.78 5.03 6.60
CA ARG A 40 -4.19 5.38 6.32
C ARG A 40 -4.60 4.98 4.91
N ALA A 41 -3.71 5.19 3.95
CA ALA A 41 -3.98 4.81 2.56
C ALA A 41 -4.10 3.30 2.42
N VAL A 42 -3.26 2.53 3.12
CA VAL A 42 -3.35 1.07 3.13
C VAL A 42 -4.68 0.62 3.71
N LYS A 43 -5.10 1.21 4.82
CA LYS A 43 -6.39 0.87 5.43
C LYS A 43 -7.55 1.16 4.48
N ALA A 44 -7.54 2.30 3.80
CA ALA A 44 -8.57 2.65 2.83
C ALA A 44 -8.60 1.63 1.68
N PHE A 45 -7.43 1.24 1.19
CA PHE A 45 -7.30 0.22 0.16
C PHE A 45 -7.90 -1.10 0.63
N GLN A 46 -7.55 -1.51 1.84
CA GLN A 46 -8.04 -2.77 2.41
C GLN A 46 -9.58 -2.77 2.53
N GLU A 47 -10.15 -1.69 3.03
CA GLU A 47 -11.60 -1.58 3.14
C GLU A 47 -12.28 -1.68 1.78
N ARG A 48 -11.77 -1.01 0.77
CA ARG A 48 -12.35 -1.04 -0.56
C ARG A 48 -12.23 -2.41 -1.23
N ASN A 49 -11.27 -3.21 -0.82
CA ASN A 49 -11.05 -4.55 -1.36
C ASN A 49 -11.60 -5.64 -0.45
N SER A 50 -12.45 -5.27 0.50
CA SER A 50 -13.10 -6.21 1.44
C SER A 50 -12.09 -7.02 2.25
N LEU A 51 -10.97 -6.39 2.58
CA LEU A 51 -9.94 -6.96 3.44
C LEU A 51 -10.03 -6.31 4.82
N ALA A 52 -9.52 -7.00 5.84
CA ALA A 52 -9.41 -6.40 7.17
C ALA A 52 -8.50 -5.17 7.10
N ALA A 53 -8.97 -4.04 7.62
CA ALA A 53 -8.24 -2.78 7.58
C ALA A 53 -7.21 -2.69 8.71
N THR A 54 -6.16 -3.49 8.59
CA THR A 54 -5.12 -3.59 9.62
C THR A 54 -4.03 -2.53 9.46
N GLY A 55 -3.88 -1.97 8.26
CA GLY A 55 -2.77 -1.10 7.93
C GLY A 55 -1.48 -1.87 7.65
N ILE A 56 -1.53 -3.19 7.67
CA ILE A 56 -0.38 -4.05 7.41
C ILE A 56 -0.55 -4.67 6.03
N VAL A 57 0.47 -4.49 5.18
CA VAL A 57 0.46 -5.03 3.82
C VAL A 57 0.92 -6.49 3.90
N ASN A 58 -0.03 -7.37 4.19
CA ASN A 58 0.21 -8.82 4.25
C ASN A 58 0.06 -9.41 2.84
N GLU A 59 0.14 -10.74 2.74
CA GLU A 59 0.06 -11.41 1.44
C GLU A 59 -1.26 -11.16 0.71
N LYS A 60 -2.38 -11.17 1.44
CA LYS A 60 -3.69 -10.90 0.84
C LYS A 60 -3.75 -9.49 0.27
N THR A 61 -3.26 -8.51 1.03
CA THR A 61 -3.20 -7.13 0.59
C THR A 61 -2.28 -6.99 -0.63
N GLN A 62 -1.14 -7.65 -0.61
CA GLN A 62 -0.20 -7.63 -1.74
C GLN A 62 -0.85 -8.18 -3.00
N SER A 63 -1.57 -9.29 -2.91
CA SER A 63 -2.26 -9.88 -4.05
C SER A 63 -3.24 -8.90 -4.70
N ARG A 64 -3.95 -8.13 -3.90
CA ARG A 64 -4.90 -7.14 -4.41
C ARG A 64 -4.21 -5.90 -4.96
N LEU A 65 -2.99 -5.61 -4.51
CA LEU A 65 -2.20 -4.49 -5.00
C LEU A 65 -1.51 -4.78 -6.33
N MET A 66 -1.30 -6.04 -6.67
CA MET A 66 -0.53 -6.41 -7.87
C MET A 66 -1.02 -5.72 -9.16
N PRO A 67 -2.34 -5.64 -9.45
CA PRO A 67 -2.78 -4.93 -10.65
C PRO A 67 -2.33 -3.47 -10.70
N LEU A 68 -2.28 -2.81 -9.55
CA LEU A 68 -1.83 -1.41 -9.48
C LEU A 68 -0.32 -1.29 -9.68
N ILE A 69 0.42 -2.30 -9.24
CA ILE A 69 1.88 -2.33 -9.39
C ILE A 69 2.27 -2.64 -10.82
N THR A 70 1.62 -3.66 -11.43
CA THR A 70 1.95 -4.11 -12.78
C THR A 70 1.31 -3.27 -13.88
N GLY A 71 0.26 -2.51 -13.54
CA GLY A 71 -0.47 -1.72 -14.52
C GLY A 71 -1.56 -2.49 -15.25
N TYR A 72 -1.89 -3.69 -14.81
CA TYR A 72 -3.03 -4.45 -15.33
C TYR A 72 -4.26 -4.21 -14.47
N ASP A 73 -5.37 -4.07 -15.11
CA ASP A 73 -6.66 -3.90 -14.43
C ASP A 73 -7.35 -5.23 -14.16
#